data_7ee3afc6953b0931b1f377a805762574
#
_entry.id   7ee3afc6953b0931b1f377a805762574
#
_cell.length_a   1.000
_cell.length_b   1.000
_cell.length_c   1.000
_cell.angle_alpha   90.00
_cell.angle_beta   90.00
_cell.angle_gamma   90.00
#
_symmetry.space_group_name_H-M   'P 1'
#
loop_
_entity.id
_entity.type
_entity.pdbx_description
1 polymer ?
#
loop_
_entity_poly.entity_id
_entity_poly.type
_entity_poly.pdbx_seq_one_letter_code
_entity_poly.pdbx_strand_id
1 'polypeptide(L)'
;MAPLLALVVIVAAVGMLLIARVAATAGERARARNAADAAALAGVSGTEADARSLAERNGGVLVRFVRVERVVEVTVRVGGSRASARATREG
;
A
#
# COMPACT_ATOMS: atom_id res chain seq x y z
N MET A 1 46.29 8.29 -0.14
CA MET A 1 45.19 9.28 -0.23
C MET A 1 44.04 8.76 -1.15
N ALA A 2 44.37 8.26 -2.36
CA ALA A 2 43.34 7.73 -3.26
C ALA A 2 42.44 6.60 -2.67
N PRO A 3 42.92 5.63 -1.86
CA PRO A 3 42.08 4.61 -1.26
C PRO A 3 41.03 5.16 -0.29
N LEU A 4 41.30 6.24 0.43
CA LEU A 4 40.34 6.86 1.35
C LEU A 4 39.22 7.58 0.61
N LEU A 5 39.48 8.21 -0.52
CA LEU A 5 38.48 8.86 -1.34
C LEU A 5 37.55 7.83 -1.98
N ALA A 6 38.08 6.69 -2.45
CA ALA A 6 37.28 5.61 -2.99
C ALA A 6 36.32 5.01 -1.96
N LEU A 7 36.77 4.86 -0.71
CA LEU A 7 35.93 4.36 0.39
C LEU A 7 34.77 5.32 0.71
N VAL A 8 35.04 6.62 0.73
CA VAL A 8 34.01 7.65 0.98
C VAL A 8 32.94 7.64 -0.11
N VAL A 9 33.32 7.49 -1.37
CA VAL A 9 32.39 7.41 -2.51
C VAL A 9 31.51 6.16 -2.41
N ILE A 10 32.06 5.02 -2.04
CA ILE A 10 31.30 3.77 -1.88
C ILE A 10 30.28 3.87 -0.76
N VAL A 11 30.65 4.46 0.39
CA VAL A 11 29.76 4.66 1.53
C VAL A 11 28.60 5.59 1.15
N ALA A 12 28.87 6.69 0.45
CA ALA A 12 27.84 7.62 -0.01
C ALA A 12 26.86 6.96 -0.98
N ALA A 13 27.35 6.14 -1.93
CA ALA A 13 26.50 5.43 -2.88
C ALA A 13 25.57 4.42 -2.19
N VAL A 14 26.08 3.66 -1.22
CA VAL A 14 25.27 2.72 -0.42
C VAL A 14 24.21 3.46 0.39
N GLY A 15 24.57 4.59 1.01
CA GLY A 15 23.61 5.41 1.74
C GLY A 15 22.47 5.92 0.87
N MET A 16 22.74 6.37 -0.35
CA MET A 16 21.72 6.81 -1.31
C MET A 16 20.79 5.67 -1.72
N LEU A 17 21.31 4.46 -1.94
CA LEU A 17 20.49 3.28 -2.25
C LEU A 17 19.53 2.93 -1.11
N LEU A 18 19.99 2.99 0.14
CA LEU A 18 19.16 2.71 1.31
C LEU A 18 18.03 3.74 1.44
N ILE A 19 18.31 5.02 1.23
CA ILE A 19 17.29 6.09 1.26
C ILE A 19 16.26 5.87 0.15
N ALA A 20 16.69 5.51 -1.06
CA ALA A 20 15.78 5.25 -2.18
C ALA A 20 14.84 4.07 -1.89
N ARG A 21 15.33 2.99 -1.27
CA ARG A 21 14.51 1.84 -0.88
C ARG A 21 13.48 2.19 0.19
N VAL A 22 13.86 2.98 1.19
CA VAL A 22 12.93 3.44 2.24
C VAL A 22 11.82 4.31 1.62
N ALA A 23 12.17 5.23 0.73
CA ALA A 23 11.19 6.08 0.04
C ALA A 23 10.23 5.24 -0.82
N ALA A 24 10.72 4.23 -1.55
CA ALA A 24 9.89 3.33 -2.35
C ALA A 24 8.90 2.55 -1.47
N THR A 25 9.35 2.03 -0.34
CA THR A 25 8.49 1.31 0.62
C THR A 25 7.42 2.22 1.22
N ALA A 26 7.78 3.46 1.57
CA ALA A 26 6.81 4.44 2.08
C ALA A 26 5.75 4.78 1.03
N GLY A 27 6.15 4.91 -0.25
CA GLY A 27 5.23 5.13 -1.36
C GLY A 27 4.28 3.96 -1.57
N GLU A 28 4.77 2.72 -1.48
CA GLU A 28 3.94 1.51 -1.56
C GLU A 28 2.93 1.44 -0.42
N ARG A 29 3.34 1.75 0.80
CA ARG A 29 2.46 1.79 1.96
C ARG A 29 1.34 2.82 1.80
N ALA A 30 1.67 4.00 1.30
CA ALA A 30 0.68 5.06 1.04
C ALA A 30 -0.33 4.62 -0.02
N ARG A 31 0.14 4.00 -1.10
CA ARG A 31 -0.73 3.48 -2.16
C ARG A 31 -1.62 2.35 -1.64
N ALA A 32 -1.06 1.44 -0.85
CA ALA A 32 -1.82 0.34 -0.26
C ALA A 32 -2.92 0.88 0.66
N ARG A 33 -2.63 1.89 1.47
CA ARG A 33 -3.60 2.55 2.34
C ARG A 33 -4.72 3.21 1.54
N ASN A 34 -4.37 3.98 0.51
CA ASN A 34 -5.34 4.64 -0.34
C ASN A 34 -6.22 3.63 -1.08
N ALA A 35 -5.61 2.56 -1.60
CA ALA A 35 -6.35 1.51 -2.29
C ALA A 35 -7.29 0.76 -1.34
N ALA A 36 -6.85 0.49 -0.10
CA ALA A 36 -7.67 -0.16 0.90
C ALA A 36 -8.86 0.72 1.32
N ASP A 37 -8.65 2.01 1.52
CA ASP A 37 -9.72 2.94 1.87
C ASP A 37 -10.76 3.03 0.74
N ALA A 38 -10.31 3.15 -0.50
CA ALA A 38 -11.19 3.18 -1.67
C ALA A 38 -11.99 1.88 -1.82
N ALA A 39 -11.32 0.74 -1.64
CA ALA A 39 -11.97 -0.57 -1.74
C ALA A 39 -13.00 -0.79 -0.63
N ALA A 40 -12.70 -0.37 0.60
CA ALA A 40 -13.64 -0.48 1.72
C ALA A 40 -14.90 0.36 1.48
N LEU A 41 -14.75 1.59 1.00
CA LEU A 41 -15.87 2.47 0.67
C LEU A 41 -16.73 1.88 -0.46
N ALA A 42 -16.10 1.37 -1.51
CA ALA A 42 -16.81 0.74 -2.61
C ALA A 42 -17.54 -0.53 -2.16
N GLY A 43 -16.90 -1.34 -1.32
CA GLY A 43 -17.46 -2.58 -0.83
C GLY A 43 -18.63 -2.40 0.13
N VAL A 44 -18.61 -1.36 0.97
CA VAL A 44 -19.67 -1.14 1.95
C VAL A 44 -20.98 -0.70 1.30
N SER A 45 -20.90 0.04 0.18
CA SER A 45 -22.07 0.48 -0.59
C SER A 45 -22.39 -0.42 -1.78
N GLY A 46 -21.54 -1.39 -2.08
CA GLY A 46 -21.67 -2.27 -3.24
C GLY A 46 -21.29 -3.71 -2.93
N THR A 47 -20.50 -4.32 -3.80
CA THR A 47 -20.12 -5.73 -3.73
C THR A 47 -18.62 -5.91 -3.55
N GLU A 48 -18.21 -7.16 -3.30
CA GLU A 48 -16.78 -7.50 -3.30
C GLU A 48 -16.13 -7.20 -4.66
N ALA A 49 -16.86 -7.39 -5.76
CA ALA A 49 -16.37 -7.07 -7.11
C ALA A 49 -16.09 -5.57 -7.25
N ASP A 50 -16.93 -4.71 -6.67
CA ASP A 50 -16.71 -3.26 -6.63
C ASP A 50 -15.46 -2.92 -5.84
N ALA A 51 -15.28 -3.54 -4.68
CA ALA A 51 -14.08 -3.37 -3.85
C ALA A 51 -12.82 -3.77 -4.62
N ARG A 52 -12.86 -4.91 -5.30
CA ARG A 52 -11.73 -5.39 -6.10
C ARG A 52 -11.40 -4.42 -7.23
N SER A 53 -12.40 -3.93 -7.93
CA SER A 53 -12.22 -2.97 -9.02
C SER A 53 -11.56 -1.68 -8.54
N LEU A 54 -12.01 -1.14 -7.40
CA LEU A 54 -11.43 0.07 -6.82
C LEU A 54 -10.00 -0.14 -6.33
N ALA A 55 -9.70 -1.29 -5.74
CA ALA A 55 -8.33 -1.64 -5.35
C ALA A 55 -7.41 -1.63 -6.57
N GLU A 56 -7.83 -2.28 -7.65
CA GLU A 56 -7.04 -2.38 -8.89
C GLU A 56 -6.84 -1.01 -9.55
N ARG A 57 -7.87 -0.16 -9.58
CA ARG A 57 -7.76 1.21 -10.10
C ARG A 57 -6.76 2.06 -9.32
N ASN A 58 -6.53 1.74 -8.07
CA ASN A 58 -5.57 2.43 -7.22
C ASN A 58 -4.22 1.71 -7.13
N GLY A 59 -3.96 0.78 -8.05
CA GLY A 59 -2.68 0.09 -8.17
C GLY A 59 -2.47 -1.05 -7.19
N GLY A 60 -3.53 -1.55 -6.56
CA GLY A 60 -3.45 -2.62 -5.58
C GLY A 60 -4.17 -3.89 -5.99
N VAL A 61 -4.04 -4.90 -5.16
CA VAL A 61 -4.72 -6.19 -5.31
C VAL A 61 -5.51 -6.44 -4.04
N LEU A 62 -6.81 -6.68 -4.17
CA LEU A 62 -7.66 -7.06 -3.05
C LEU A 62 -7.29 -8.49 -2.63
N VAL A 63 -6.75 -8.66 -1.43
CA VAL A 63 -6.33 -9.97 -0.91
C VAL A 63 -7.28 -10.53 0.14
N ARG A 64 -8.14 -9.69 0.70
CA ARG A 64 -9.12 -10.13 1.68
C ARG A 64 -10.33 -9.20 1.67
N PHE A 65 -11.52 -9.77 1.77
CA PHE A 65 -12.77 -9.03 1.89
C PHE A 65 -13.66 -9.75 2.91
N VAL A 66 -14.08 -9.04 3.93
CA VAL A 66 -14.96 -9.58 4.97
C VAL A 66 -16.12 -8.60 5.19
N ARG A 67 -17.33 -9.11 5.10
CA ARG A 67 -18.54 -8.34 5.41
C ARG A 67 -19.23 -8.98 6.60
N VAL A 68 -19.45 -8.19 7.63
CA VAL A 68 -20.25 -8.58 8.79
C VAL A 68 -21.27 -7.47 9.03
N GLU A 69 -22.52 -7.78 8.77
CA GLU A 69 -23.63 -6.81 8.88
C GLU A 69 -23.39 -5.58 8.00
N ARG A 70 -23.16 -4.42 8.62
CA ARG A 70 -22.93 -3.13 7.92
C ARG A 70 -21.47 -2.76 7.81
N VAL A 71 -20.60 -3.64 8.29
CA VAL A 71 -19.15 -3.37 8.32
C VAL A 71 -18.47 -4.20 7.25
N VAL A 72 -17.62 -3.56 6.46
CA VAL A 72 -16.73 -4.20 5.49
C VAL A 72 -15.30 -3.93 5.89
N GLU A 73 -14.51 -4.99 5.97
CA GLU A 73 -13.07 -4.90 6.19
C GLU A 73 -12.37 -5.49 4.96
N VAL A 74 -11.42 -4.75 4.42
CA VAL A 74 -10.63 -5.18 3.27
C VAL A 74 -9.16 -5.10 3.58
N THR A 75 -8.39 -5.96 2.92
CA THR A 75 -6.93 -5.88 2.90
C THR A 75 -6.49 -5.79 1.45
N VAL A 76 -5.66 -4.81 1.15
CA VAL A 76 -5.12 -4.56 -0.18
C VAL A 76 -3.60 -4.58 -0.13
N ARG A 77 -3.01 -5.18 -1.14
CA ARG A 77 -1.56 -5.25 -1.30
C ARG A 77 -1.13 -4.39 -2.49
N VAL A 78 -0.07 -3.59 -2.28
CA VAL A 78 0.64 -2.87 -3.34
C VAL A 78 2.12 -3.22 -3.21
N GLY A 79 2.67 -3.95 -4.17
CA GLY A 79 4.03 -4.45 -4.08
C GLY A 79 4.21 -5.34 -2.85
N GLY A 80 5.17 -5.02 -2.00
CA GLY A 80 5.42 -5.73 -0.74
C GLY A 80 4.64 -5.19 0.45
N SER A 81 3.81 -4.16 0.25
CA SER A 81 3.07 -3.50 1.35
C SER A 81 1.61 -3.90 1.36
N ARG A 82 1.07 -4.11 2.55
CA ARG A 82 -0.35 -4.40 2.77
C ARG A 82 -0.96 -3.33 3.66
N ALA A 83 -2.22 -3.01 3.42
CA ALA A 83 -3.00 -2.14 4.29
C ALA A 83 -4.41 -2.69 4.42
N SER A 84 -4.99 -2.51 5.59
CA SER A 84 -6.38 -2.88 5.84
C SER A 84 -7.18 -1.62 6.13
N ALA A 85 -8.42 -1.63 5.67
CA ALA A 85 -9.36 -0.55 5.93
C ALA A 85 -10.72 -1.13 6.27
N ARG A 86 -11.46 -0.38 7.06
CA ARG A 86 -12.80 -0.74 7.48
C ARG A 86 -13.76 0.39 7.15
N ALA A 87 -14.91 0.04 6.59
CA ALA A 87 -15.97 1.00 6.33
C ALA A 87 -17.28 0.49 6.91
N THR A 88 -18.09 1.39 7.41
CA THR A 88 -19.39 1.07 7.97
C THR A 88 -20.46 1.79 7.17
N ARG A 89 -21.49 1.04 6.78
CA ARG A 89 -22.64 1.62 6.09
C ARG A 89 -23.56 2.30 7.12
N GLU A 90 -23.76 3.59 6.94
CA GLU A 90 -24.68 4.37 7.75
C GLU A 90 -26.10 4.30 7.18
N GLY A 91 -27.06 4.30 8.04
CA GLY A 91 -28.48 4.32 7.68
C GLY A 91 -29.24 3.13 8.17
#